data_494bedc56c78fed36bde59c05c73ff6a
#
_entry.id   494bedc56c78fed36bde59c05c73ff6a
#
_cell.length_a   1.000
_cell.length_b   1.000
_cell.length_c   1.000
_cell.angle_alpha   90.00
_cell.angle_beta   90.00
_cell.angle_gamma   90.00
#
_symmetry.space_group_name_H-M   'P 1'
#
loop_
_entity.id
_entity.type
_entity.pdbx_description
1 polymer ?
#
loop_
_entity_poly.entity_id
_entity_poly.type
_entity_poly.pdbx_seq_one_letter_code
_entity_poly.pdbx_strand_id
1 'polypeptide(L)'
;MDTRSLFRRLARSRWVGIGITLAVLLAWLLFLRGQLDALREYEWQIAPLAFGVSVVWGAIYFVGLAFCWALLLRHVGRAETNVALAPAARIWLSSMMTRYIPGNIWHVLSRVALARKLHVSATHVLTSASVEQVLTLLGALSLFGITLPFWSITPDTTQIWLLLLVPIGLLLLHPRIFGTLLTWAANRLQRPEIAWEYTYGELLLILLAYIGATLFSGLALFTVLWGLATVQLSQILLVIGAAALAWAVGYLSFLTPSGLGVREALLVALLAQIYPLPVAIIASLLFRLVSTLGELLAVGVGMGYTRIGLLLRGKRDGDERTPSVEGEPLQ
;
A
#
# COMPACT_ATOMS: atom_id res chain seq x y z
N MET A 1 -9.49 22.54 -27.81
CA MET A 1 -8.31 22.51 -26.94
C MET A 1 -7.24 21.68 -27.66
N ASP A 2 -6.11 22.29 -28.03
CA ASP A 2 -5.13 21.67 -28.94
C ASP A 2 -4.44 20.48 -28.25
N THR A 3 -4.65 19.28 -28.75
CA THR A 3 -4.07 18.02 -28.26
C THR A 3 -2.53 18.05 -28.24
N ARG A 4 -1.92 18.81 -29.14
CA ARG A 4 -0.44 18.99 -29.20
C ARG A 4 0.08 19.81 -28.01
N SER A 5 -0.66 20.80 -27.53
CA SER A 5 -0.29 21.60 -26.35
C SER A 5 -0.39 20.80 -25.05
N LEU A 6 -1.38 19.94 -24.95
CA LEU A 6 -1.58 19.00 -23.82
C LEU A 6 -0.45 17.97 -23.77
N PHE A 7 -0.08 17.40 -24.92
CA PHE A 7 0.99 16.42 -25.01
C PHE A 7 2.36 17.01 -24.65
N ARG A 8 2.64 18.25 -25.07
CA ARG A 8 3.88 18.98 -24.69
C ARG A 8 3.92 19.30 -23.20
N ARG A 9 2.80 19.66 -22.56
CA ARG A 9 2.71 19.88 -21.10
C ARG A 9 2.92 18.58 -20.32
N LEU A 10 2.33 17.47 -20.74
CA LEU A 10 2.49 16.15 -20.15
C LEU A 10 3.93 15.62 -20.31
N ALA A 11 4.54 15.80 -21.51
CA ALA A 11 5.92 15.44 -21.75
C ALA A 11 6.89 16.26 -20.89
N ARG A 12 6.67 17.59 -20.78
CA ARG A 12 7.48 18.49 -19.94
C ARG A 12 7.35 18.12 -18.45
N SER A 13 6.15 17.74 -18.00
CA SER A 13 5.91 17.24 -16.63
C SER A 13 6.65 15.93 -16.34
N ARG A 14 6.75 15.00 -17.30
CA ARG A 14 7.51 13.76 -17.14
C ARG A 14 9.02 14.01 -16.99
N TRP A 15 9.61 14.91 -17.78
CA TRP A 15 11.02 15.25 -17.68
C TRP A 15 11.36 15.94 -16.37
N VAL A 16 10.47 16.82 -15.89
CA VAL A 16 10.60 17.43 -14.56
C VAL A 16 10.55 16.38 -13.46
N GLY A 17 9.60 15.45 -13.51
CA GLY A 17 9.52 14.35 -12.54
C GLY A 17 10.76 13.44 -12.56
N ILE A 18 11.27 13.09 -13.76
CA ILE A 18 12.52 12.32 -13.90
C ILE A 18 13.70 13.11 -13.34
N GLY A 19 13.82 14.41 -13.67
CA GLY A 19 14.88 15.27 -13.15
C GLY A 19 14.89 15.36 -11.62
N ILE A 20 13.73 15.56 -11.00
CA ILE A 20 13.59 15.57 -9.53
C ILE A 20 13.99 14.21 -8.94
N THR A 21 13.54 13.11 -9.53
CA THR A 21 13.88 11.76 -9.06
C THR A 21 15.37 11.51 -9.12
N LEU A 22 16.03 11.89 -10.24
CA LEU A 22 17.47 11.75 -10.39
C LEU A 22 18.23 12.65 -9.40
N ALA A 23 17.76 13.89 -9.18
CA ALA A 23 18.36 14.80 -8.19
C ALA A 23 18.25 14.23 -6.76
N VAL A 24 17.09 13.66 -6.38
CA VAL A 24 16.89 13.03 -5.08
C VAL A 24 17.76 11.78 -4.94
N LEU A 25 17.86 10.93 -5.97
CA LEU A 25 18.74 9.76 -5.95
C LEU A 25 20.22 10.17 -5.84
N LEU A 26 20.63 11.21 -6.57
CA LEU A 26 21.98 11.73 -6.47
C LEU A 26 22.26 12.29 -5.07
N ALA A 27 21.35 13.07 -4.50
CA ALA A 27 21.47 13.56 -3.13
C ALA A 27 21.60 12.43 -2.11
N TRP A 28 20.82 11.35 -2.28
CA TRP A 28 20.91 10.14 -1.47
C TRP A 28 22.27 9.44 -1.64
N LEU A 29 22.76 9.29 -2.85
CA LEU A 29 24.07 8.67 -3.13
C LEU A 29 25.21 9.51 -2.51
N LEU A 30 25.15 10.83 -2.62
CA LEU A 30 26.13 11.72 -2.00
C LEU A 30 26.08 11.65 -0.47
N PHE A 31 24.87 11.62 0.10
CA PHE A 31 24.68 11.42 1.54
C PHE A 31 25.27 10.09 2.01
N LEU A 32 24.94 8.97 1.34
CA LEU A 32 25.47 7.64 1.65
C LEU A 32 27.00 7.61 1.51
N ARG A 33 27.54 8.24 0.47
CA ARG A 33 28.99 8.33 0.30
C ARG A 33 29.66 9.04 1.48
N GLY A 34 29.04 10.09 2.02
CA GLY A 34 29.54 10.79 3.22
C GLY A 34 29.45 9.97 4.51
N GLN A 35 28.67 8.87 4.51
CA GLN A 35 28.50 7.98 5.66
C GLN A 35 29.27 6.66 5.54
N LEU A 36 30.00 6.44 4.43
CA LEU A 36 30.63 5.13 4.15
C LEU A 36 31.60 4.68 5.24
N ASP A 37 32.38 5.60 5.83
CA ASP A 37 33.34 5.26 6.88
C ASP A 37 32.60 4.85 8.15
N ALA A 38 31.58 5.59 8.58
CA ALA A 38 30.73 5.23 9.72
C ALA A 38 30.00 3.90 9.51
N LEU A 39 29.60 3.59 8.26
CA LEU A 39 28.96 2.33 7.90
C LEU A 39 29.95 1.16 7.93
N ARG A 40 31.21 1.37 7.60
CA ARG A 40 32.27 0.34 7.60
C ARG A 40 32.79 0.04 9.00
N GLU A 41 32.90 1.07 9.84
CA GLU A 41 33.42 0.96 11.19
C GLU A 41 32.38 0.40 12.17
N TYR A 42 31.10 0.37 11.80
CA TYR A 42 30.04 -0.13 12.67
C TYR A 42 30.07 -1.67 12.75
N GLU A 43 30.08 -2.20 13.98
CA GLU A 43 30.00 -3.65 14.23
C GLU A 43 28.57 -4.16 14.04
N TRP A 44 28.32 -4.79 12.88
CA TRP A 44 26.99 -5.24 12.50
C TRP A 44 26.61 -6.55 13.22
N GLN A 45 25.49 -6.51 13.93
CA GLN A 45 24.80 -7.73 14.38
C GLN A 45 23.74 -8.08 13.30
N ILE A 46 24.02 -9.10 12.50
CA ILE A 46 23.10 -9.48 11.43
C ILE A 46 22.38 -10.77 11.81
N ALA A 47 21.04 -10.70 11.93
CA ALA A 47 20.18 -11.86 12.13
C ALA A 47 19.35 -12.15 10.88
N PRO A 48 19.76 -13.06 9.98
CA PRO A 48 19.06 -13.33 8.72
C PRO A 48 17.60 -13.77 8.90
N LEU A 49 17.31 -14.47 10.00
CA LEU A 49 15.94 -14.90 10.32
C LEU A 49 15.01 -13.71 10.53
N ALA A 50 15.47 -12.65 11.20
CA ALA A 50 14.68 -11.43 11.41
C ALA A 50 14.32 -10.77 10.07
N PHE A 51 15.23 -10.80 9.10
CA PHE A 51 14.95 -10.32 7.75
C PHE A 51 13.86 -11.14 7.05
N GLY A 52 13.92 -12.48 7.13
CA GLY A 52 12.87 -13.36 6.60
C GLY A 52 11.50 -13.08 7.23
N VAL A 53 11.44 -12.94 8.56
CA VAL A 53 10.21 -12.60 9.30
C VAL A 53 9.68 -11.23 8.89
N SER A 54 10.55 -10.24 8.68
CA SER A 54 10.13 -8.91 8.24
C SER A 54 9.51 -8.91 6.84
N VAL A 55 9.99 -9.75 5.91
CA VAL A 55 9.36 -9.96 4.58
C VAL A 55 7.96 -10.56 4.73
N VAL A 56 7.76 -11.50 5.66
CA VAL A 56 6.42 -12.07 5.94
C VAL A 56 5.47 -10.99 6.47
N TRP A 57 5.90 -10.14 7.41
CA TRP A 57 5.10 -8.99 7.87
C TRP A 57 4.75 -8.04 6.73
N GLY A 58 5.72 -7.76 5.85
CA GLY A 58 5.49 -6.99 4.62
C GLY A 58 4.44 -7.63 3.71
N ALA A 59 4.48 -8.94 3.52
CA ALA A 59 3.47 -9.66 2.72
C ALA A 59 2.08 -9.60 3.38
N ILE A 60 1.97 -9.77 4.70
CA ILE A 60 0.71 -9.65 5.44
C ILE A 60 0.14 -8.23 5.29
N TYR A 61 0.98 -7.19 5.34
CA TYR A 61 0.56 -5.81 5.06
C TYR A 61 -0.10 -5.66 3.69
N PHE A 62 0.53 -6.15 2.61
CA PHE A 62 -0.03 -6.03 1.25
C PHE A 62 -1.29 -6.88 1.06
N VAL A 63 -1.35 -8.07 1.64
CA VAL A 63 -2.55 -8.90 1.65
C VAL A 63 -3.67 -8.18 2.42
N GLY A 64 -3.37 -7.58 3.57
CA GLY A 64 -4.31 -6.77 4.34
C GLY A 64 -4.89 -5.62 3.52
N LEU A 65 -4.03 -4.84 2.83
CA LEU A 65 -4.49 -3.75 1.95
C LEU A 65 -5.40 -4.27 0.81
N ALA A 66 -5.05 -5.42 0.23
CA ALA A 66 -5.87 -6.04 -0.82
C ALA A 66 -7.26 -6.42 -0.31
N PHE A 67 -7.38 -6.96 0.91
CA PHE A 67 -8.66 -7.25 1.54
C PHE A 67 -9.43 -5.98 1.93
N CYS A 68 -8.75 -4.94 2.42
CA CYS A 68 -9.36 -3.63 2.69
C CYS A 68 -10.00 -3.05 1.41
N TRP A 69 -9.29 -3.08 0.29
CA TRP A 69 -9.85 -2.65 -0.98
C TRP A 69 -10.99 -3.55 -1.47
N ALA A 70 -10.90 -4.85 -1.27
CA ALA A 70 -11.99 -5.78 -1.61
C ALA A 70 -13.27 -5.49 -0.82
N LEU A 71 -13.14 -5.10 0.46
CA LEU A 71 -14.25 -4.62 1.27
C LEU A 71 -14.86 -3.33 0.69
N LEU A 72 -14.01 -2.37 0.30
CA LEU A 72 -14.48 -1.15 -0.37
C LEU A 72 -15.24 -1.48 -1.65
N LEU A 73 -14.66 -2.29 -2.53
CA LEU A 73 -15.30 -2.65 -3.80
C LEU A 73 -16.66 -3.32 -3.60
N ARG A 74 -16.75 -4.21 -2.61
CA ARG A 74 -18.00 -4.91 -2.27
C ARG A 74 -19.11 -3.96 -1.82
N HIS A 75 -18.77 -2.85 -1.16
CA HIS A 75 -19.75 -1.88 -0.68
C HIS A 75 -20.25 -0.94 -1.79
N VAL A 76 -19.38 -0.53 -2.74
CA VAL A 76 -19.77 0.33 -3.87
C VAL A 76 -20.71 -0.37 -4.85
N GLY A 77 -20.65 -1.69 -4.94
CA GLY A 77 -21.45 -2.47 -5.88
C GLY A 77 -22.57 -3.31 -5.23
N ARG A 78 -23.00 -2.97 -4.02
CA ARG A 78 -23.94 -3.80 -3.25
C ARG A 78 -25.25 -4.12 -3.97
N ALA A 79 -25.76 -3.16 -4.74
CA ALA A 79 -27.00 -3.33 -5.49
C ALA A 79 -26.81 -4.12 -6.79
N GLU A 80 -25.63 -4.13 -7.37
CA GLU A 80 -25.40 -4.67 -8.72
C GLU A 80 -24.63 -5.99 -8.73
N THR A 81 -23.67 -6.18 -7.77
CA THR A 81 -22.77 -7.34 -7.81
C THR A 81 -22.36 -7.79 -6.40
N ASN A 82 -22.64 -9.04 -6.06
CA ASN A 82 -22.09 -9.65 -4.84
C ASN A 82 -20.65 -10.10 -5.07
N VAL A 83 -19.70 -9.15 -5.06
CA VAL A 83 -18.27 -9.45 -5.31
C VAL A 83 -17.67 -10.19 -4.14
N ALA A 84 -17.18 -11.41 -4.37
CA ALA A 84 -16.46 -12.17 -3.35
C ALA A 84 -15.12 -11.51 -3.02
N LEU A 85 -14.76 -11.47 -1.71
CA LEU A 85 -13.56 -10.77 -1.24
C LEU A 85 -12.25 -11.31 -1.83
N ALA A 86 -12.10 -12.64 -1.88
CA ALA A 86 -10.85 -13.24 -2.36
C ALA A 86 -10.56 -12.98 -3.86
N PRO A 87 -11.51 -13.07 -4.80
CA PRO A 87 -11.29 -12.62 -6.18
C PRO A 87 -10.96 -11.14 -6.30
N ALA A 88 -11.64 -10.27 -5.55
CA ALA A 88 -11.34 -8.83 -5.55
C ALA A 88 -9.93 -8.55 -5.01
N ALA A 89 -9.55 -9.12 -3.87
CA ALA A 89 -8.20 -8.98 -3.31
C ALA A 89 -7.11 -9.44 -4.29
N ARG A 90 -7.35 -10.53 -5.05
CA ARG A 90 -6.43 -10.99 -6.11
C ARG A 90 -6.27 -9.98 -7.25
N ILE A 91 -7.37 -9.32 -7.66
CA ILE A 91 -7.30 -8.25 -8.66
C ILE A 91 -6.40 -7.13 -8.15
N TRP A 92 -6.55 -6.74 -6.89
CA TRP A 92 -5.70 -5.72 -6.27
C TRP A 92 -4.23 -6.13 -6.31
N LEU A 93 -3.87 -7.31 -5.79
CA LEU A 93 -2.50 -7.84 -5.78
C LEU A 93 -1.92 -7.93 -7.19
N SER A 94 -2.66 -8.48 -8.16
CA SER A 94 -2.18 -8.60 -9.54
C SER A 94 -1.94 -7.23 -10.18
N SER A 95 -2.74 -6.22 -9.84
CA SER A 95 -2.59 -4.87 -10.35
C SER A 95 -1.34 -4.17 -9.86
N MET A 96 -0.82 -4.55 -8.66
CA MET A 96 0.39 -3.94 -8.09
C MET A 96 1.62 -4.14 -9.00
N MET A 97 1.70 -5.21 -9.77
CA MET A 97 2.80 -5.43 -10.72
C MET A 97 2.91 -4.31 -11.75
N THR A 98 1.81 -3.65 -12.09
CA THR A 98 1.81 -2.53 -13.06
C THR A 98 2.19 -1.17 -12.43
N ARG A 99 2.36 -1.11 -11.11
CA ARG A 99 2.80 0.11 -10.41
C ARG A 99 4.24 0.50 -10.75
N TYR A 100 5.05 -0.46 -11.15
CA TYR A 100 6.44 -0.24 -11.56
C TYR A 100 6.58 0.39 -12.95
N ILE A 101 5.48 0.45 -13.72
CA ILE A 101 5.45 1.15 -15.01
C ILE A 101 5.38 2.66 -14.74
N PRO A 102 6.28 3.48 -15.35
CA PRO A 102 6.25 4.93 -15.14
C PRO A 102 4.91 5.56 -15.49
N GLY A 103 4.35 6.40 -14.59
CA GLY A 103 3.10 7.12 -14.83
C GLY A 103 2.04 6.97 -13.71
N ASN A 104 2.31 6.19 -12.69
CA ASN A 104 1.55 6.05 -11.42
C ASN A 104 0.02 5.81 -11.53
N ILE A 105 -0.51 5.59 -12.75
CA ILE A 105 -1.93 5.32 -13.02
C ILE A 105 -2.19 3.87 -13.47
N TRP A 106 -1.13 3.16 -13.87
CA TRP A 106 -1.25 1.85 -14.51
C TRP A 106 -1.86 0.78 -13.60
N HIS A 107 -1.56 0.83 -12.30
CA HIS A 107 -2.15 -0.09 -11.34
C HIS A 107 -3.67 0.11 -11.19
N VAL A 108 -4.18 1.34 -11.29
CA VAL A 108 -5.63 1.60 -11.28
C VAL A 108 -6.27 1.15 -12.59
N LEU A 109 -5.64 1.45 -13.74
CA LEU A 109 -6.15 1.02 -15.05
C LEU A 109 -6.18 -0.50 -15.17
N SER A 110 -5.16 -1.19 -14.69
CA SER A 110 -5.14 -2.66 -14.67
C SER A 110 -6.22 -3.25 -13.76
N ARG A 111 -6.51 -2.62 -12.60
CA ARG A 111 -7.65 -3.01 -11.76
C ARG A 111 -8.98 -2.89 -12.52
N VAL A 112 -9.20 -1.78 -13.22
CA VAL A 112 -10.39 -1.60 -14.06
C VAL A 112 -10.50 -2.71 -15.11
N ALA A 113 -9.40 -3.02 -15.80
CA ALA A 113 -9.39 -4.06 -16.82
C ALA A 113 -9.67 -5.47 -16.24
N LEU A 114 -9.05 -5.80 -15.08
CA LEU A 114 -9.22 -7.09 -14.41
C LEU A 114 -10.61 -7.25 -13.78
N ALA A 115 -11.19 -6.17 -13.22
CA ALA A 115 -12.49 -6.18 -12.56
C ALA A 115 -13.64 -6.40 -13.52
N ARG A 116 -13.47 -6.12 -14.83
CA ARG A 116 -14.45 -6.47 -15.86
C ARG A 116 -14.78 -7.96 -15.89
N LYS A 117 -13.82 -8.83 -15.52
CA LYS A 117 -14.03 -10.27 -15.42
C LYS A 117 -14.99 -10.66 -14.26
N LEU A 118 -15.20 -9.77 -13.31
CA LEU A 118 -16.16 -9.91 -12.22
C LEU A 118 -17.46 -9.10 -12.48
N HIS A 119 -17.67 -8.61 -13.71
CA HIS A 119 -18.80 -7.76 -14.09
C HIS A 119 -18.91 -6.45 -13.28
N VAL A 120 -17.79 -5.96 -12.74
CA VAL A 120 -17.74 -4.70 -11.99
C VAL A 120 -17.47 -3.54 -12.95
N SER A 121 -18.24 -2.47 -12.82
CA SER A 121 -18.10 -1.29 -13.68
C SER A 121 -16.79 -0.54 -13.39
N ALA A 122 -16.25 0.14 -14.41
CA ALA A 122 -15.05 0.97 -14.25
C ALA A 122 -15.27 2.08 -13.21
N THR A 123 -16.47 2.62 -13.11
CA THR A 123 -16.85 3.66 -12.16
C THR A 123 -16.71 3.17 -10.73
N HIS A 124 -17.22 1.96 -10.41
CA HIS A 124 -17.09 1.37 -9.06
C HIS A 124 -15.63 1.14 -8.67
N VAL A 125 -14.80 0.64 -9.62
CA VAL A 125 -13.35 0.45 -9.36
C VAL A 125 -12.65 1.79 -9.11
N LEU A 126 -12.92 2.82 -9.89
CA LEU A 126 -12.31 4.14 -9.72
C LEU A 126 -12.74 4.79 -8.40
N THR A 127 -14.03 4.68 -8.05
CA THR A 127 -14.55 5.20 -6.77
C THR A 127 -13.87 4.51 -5.59
N SER A 128 -13.87 3.17 -5.57
CA SER A 128 -13.23 2.41 -4.50
C SER A 128 -11.73 2.70 -4.40
N ALA A 129 -11.03 2.88 -5.52
CA ALA A 129 -9.62 3.24 -5.54
C ALA A 129 -9.39 4.67 -4.99
N SER A 130 -10.30 5.62 -5.25
CA SER A 130 -10.20 6.98 -4.70
C SER A 130 -10.39 6.99 -3.19
N VAL A 131 -11.39 6.26 -2.69
CA VAL A 131 -11.64 6.10 -1.24
C VAL A 131 -10.46 5.39 -0.57
N GLU A 132 -9.90 4.36 -1.21
CA GLU A 132 -8.70 3.66 -0.75
C GLU A 132 -7.55 4.61 -0.45
N GLN A 133 -7.25 5.56 -1.35
CA GLN A 133 -6.14 6.50 -1.15
C GLN A 133 -6.33 7.34 0.12
N VAL A 134 -7.55 7.83 0.33
CA VAL A 134 -7.88 8.63 1.54
C VAL A 134 -7.76 7.76 2.80
N LEU A 135 -8.36 6.57 2.80
CA LEU A 135 -8.35 5.68 3.95
C LEU A 135 -6.95 5.15 4.30
N THR A 136 -6.11 4.88 3.29
CA THR A 136 -4.74 4.45 3.52
C THR A 136 -3.91 5.57 4.17
N LEU A 137 -4.06 6.81 3.71
CA LEU A 137 -3.39 7.97 4.31
C LEU A 137 -3.89 8.22 5.74
N LEU A 138 -5.21 8.23 5.93
CA LEU A 138 -5.80 8.41 7.26
C LEU A 138 -5.42 7.27 8.22
N GLY A 139 -5.37 6.03 7.73
CA GLY A 139 -4.93 4.88 8.50
C GLY A 139 -3.49 5.03 9.01
N ALA A 140 -2.58 5.49 8.15
CA ALA A 140 -1.20 5.74 8.54
C ALA A 140 -1.07 6.90 9.54
N LEU A 141 -1.75 8.02 9.30
CA LEU A 141 -1.74 9.17 10.21
C LEU A 141 -2.41 8.85 11.55
N SER A 142 -3.50 8.09 11.54
CA SER A 142 -4.16 7.64 12.78
C SER A 142 -3.26 6.71 13.59
N LEU A 143 -2.56 5.77 12.92
CA LEU A 143 -1.61 4.89 13.59
C LEU A 143 -0.44 5.69 14.20
N PHE A 144 0.11 6.66 13.48
CA PHE A 144 1.09 7.58 14.01
C PHE A 144 0.55 8.30 15.25
N GLY A 145 -0.66 8.89 15.17
CA GLY A 145 -1.28 9.60 16.29
C GLY A 145 -1.52 8.72 17.52
N ILE A 146 -1.96 7.47 17.31
CA ILE A 146 -2.17 6.49 18.39
C ILE A 146 -0.86 6.13 19.09
N THR A 147 0.24 6.03 18.34
CA THR A 147 1.54 5.65 18.90
C THR A 147 2.28 6.81 19.55
N LEU A 148 1.98 8.05 19.16
CA LEU A 148 2.69 9.25 19.57
C LEU A 148 2.82 9.44 21.10
N PRO A 149 1.78 9.20 21.94
CA PRO A 149 1.89 9.34 23.39
C PRO A 149 2.91 8.41 24.05
N PHE A 150 3.32 7.35 23.34
CA PHE A 150 4.27 6.34 23.84
C PHE A 150 5.70 6.58 23.35
N TRP A 151 5.94 7.69 22.65
CA TRP A 151 7.27 8.01 22.16
C TRP A 151 8.14 8.56 23.30
N SER A 152 9.36 8.05 23.41
CA SER A 152 10.38 8.51 24.37
C SER A 152 11.08 9.80 23.92
N ILE A 153 10.82 10.25 22.70
CA ILE A 153 11.36 11.46 22.09
C ILE A 153 10.25 12.49 21.89
N THR A 154 10.59 13.76 22.02
CA THR A 154 9.65 14.85 21.72
C THR A 154 9.61 15.07 20.21
N PRO A 155 8.48 14.79 19.55
CA PRO A 155 8.36 15.09 18.14
C PRO A 155 8.39 16.62 17.91
N ASP A 156 8.93 17.01 16.75
CA ASP A 156 8.88 18.41 16.32
C ASP A 156 7.42 18.89 16.24
N THR A 157 7.21 20.17 16.54
CA THR A 157 5.88 20.81 16.45
C THR A 157 5.25 20.59 15.09
N THR A 158 6.05 20.56 14.01
CA THR A 158 5.58 20.24 12.63
C THR A 158 4.92 18.85 12.54
N GLN A 159 5.45 17.86 13.24
CA GLN A 159 4.88 16.50 13.25
C GLN A 159 3.55 16.44 13.99
N ILE A 160 3.41 17.23 15.05
CA ILE A 160 2.15 17.36 15.81
C ILE A 160 1.06 18.00 14.93
N TRP A 161 1.39 19.01 14.13
CA TRP A 161 0.44 19.63 13.20
C TRP A 161 -0.12 18.65 12.16
N LEU A 162 0.65 17.61 11.77
CA LEU A 162 0.16 16.56 10.88
C LEU A 162 -1.01 15.78 11.49
N LEU A 163 -1.12 15.71 12.82
CA LEU A 163 -2.26 15.07 13.49
C LEU A 163 -3.58 15.76 13.20
N LEU A 164 -3.57 17.06 12.88
CA LEU A 164 -4.79 17.78 12.48
C LEU A 164 -5.39 17.22 11.20
N LEU A 165 -4.58 16.54 10.35
CA LEU A 165 -5.11 15.86 9.17
C LEU A 165 -6.05 14.69 9.54
N VAL A 166 -5.94 14.13 10.74
CA VAL A 166 -6.81 13.03 11.17
C VAL A 166 -8.25 13.51 11.37
N PRO A 167 -8.54 14.50 12.25
CA PRO A 167 -9.91 15.00 12.40
C PRO A 167 -10.44 15.65 11.12
N ILE A 168 -9.61 16.37 10.36
CA ILE A 168 -10.00 16.93 9.06
C ILE A 168 -10.38 15.80 8.09
N GLY A 169 -9.57 14.77 8.01
CA GLY A 169 -9.81 13.61 7.14
C GLY A 169 -11.05 12.81 7.55
N LEU A 170 -11.27 12.63 8.86
CA LEU A 170 -12.49 11.99 9.38
C LEU A 170 -13.74 12.82 9.04
N LEU A 171 -13.64 14.14 9.12
CA LEU A 171 -14.72 15.05 8.70
C LEU A 171 -14.98 14.95 7.19
N LEU A 172 -13.93 14.96 6.38
CA LEU A 172 -14.03 14.81 4.93
C LEU A 172 -14.57 13.44 4.52
N LEU A 173 -14.29 12.40 5.31
CA LEU A 173 -14.79 11.04 5.08
C LEU A 173 -16.29 10.92 5.39
N HIS A 174 -16.89 11.92 6.06
CA HIS A 174 -18.33 11.91 6.34
C HIS A 174 -19.14 11.76 5.04
N PRO A 175 -20.09 10.79 4.94
CA PRO A 175 -20.76 10.45 3.69
C PRO A 175 -21.35 11.62 2.92
N ARG A 176 -21.92 12.60 3.65
CA ARG A 176 -22.49 13.81 3.02
C ARG A 176 -21.42 14.67 2.34
N ILE A 177 -20.26 14.85 2.96
CA ILE A 177 -19.17 15.68 2.43
C ILE A 177 -18.48 14.94 1.29
N PHE A 178 -18.07 13.70 1.53
CA PHE A 178 -17.34 12.91 0.55
C PHE A 178 -18.21 12.58 -0.67
N GLY A 179 -19.48 12.20 -0.46
CA GLY A 179 -20.43 11.97 -1.53
C GLY A 179 -20.63 13.22 -2.41
N THR A 180 -20.78 14.41 -1.80
CA THR A 180 -20.88 15.68 -2.54
C THR A 180 -19.61 15.97 -3.34
N LEU A 181 -18.42 15.74 -2.77
CA LEU A 181 -17.15 15.91 -3.49
C LEU A 181 -17.01 14.95 -4.67
N LEU A 182 -17.40 13.69 -4.48
CA LEU A 182 -17.38 12.69 -5.56
C LEU A 182 -18.37 13.05 -6.67
N THR A 183 -19.58 13.44 -6.33
CA THR A 183 -20.60 13.84 -7.32
C THR A 183 -20.13 15.09 -8.08
N TRP A 184 -19.57 16.09 -7.37
CA TRP A 184 -18.97 17.25 -8.03
C TRP A 184 -17.85 16.88 -9.00
N ALA A 185 -16.94 15.98 -8.59
CA ALA A 185 -15.84 15.50 -9.43
C ALA A 185 -16.35 14.70 -10.62
N ALA A 186 -17.35 13.83 -10.43
CA ALA A 186 -17.99 13.04 -11.50
C ALA A 186 -18.64 13.94 -12.55
N ASN A 187 -19.39 14.95 -12.11
CA ASN A 187 -20.04 15.94 -12.99
C ASN A 187 -18.99 16.74 -13.79
N ARG A 188 -17.87 17.12 -13.15
CA ARG A 188 -16.77 17.83 -13.81
C ARG A 188 -16.09 16.99 -14.89
N LEU A 189 -16.04 15.67 -14.69
CA LEU A 189 -15.45 14.70 -15.62
C LEU A 189 -16.47 14.11 -16.61
N GLN A 190 -17.71 14.62 -16.62
CA GLN A 190 -18.81 14.09 -17.47
C GLN A 190 -18.98 12.57 -17.31
N ARG A 191 -18.83 12.05 -16.10
CA ARG A 191 -19.03 10.65 -15.76
C ARG A 191 -20.42 10.45 -15.17
N PRO A 192 -21.04 9.26 -15.35
CA PRO A 192 -22.32 8.95 -14.72
C PRO A 192 -22.25 9.10 -13.21
N GLU A 193 -23.38 9.45 -12.61
CA GLU A 193 -23.52 9.60 -11.16
C GLU A 193 -23.00 8.34 -10.44
N ILE A 194 -22.15 8.57 -9.44
CA ILE A 194 -21.63 7.51 -8.59
C ILE A 194 -22.58 7.42 -7.43
N ALA A 195 -23.32 6.32 -7.31
CA ALA A 195 -24.13 6.03 -6.14
C ALA A 195 -23.18 5.88 -4.93
N TRP A 196 -23.33 6.78 -3.97
CA TRP A 196 -22.59 6.74 -2.71
C TRP A 196 -23.38 5.92 -1.69
N GLU A 197 -22.98 4.68 -1.47
CA GLU A 197 -23.73 3.72 -0.66
C GLU A 197 -23.12 3.44 0.73
N TYR A 198 -22.01 4.13 1.08
CA TYR A 198 -21.36 3.92 2.36
C TYR A 198 -22.05 4.67 3.49
N THR A 199 -22.28 3.98 4.60
CA THR A 199 -22.55 4.62 5.88
C THR A 199 -21.25 5.05 6.56
N TYR A 200 -21.33 6.06 7.45
CA TYR A 200 -20.15 6.53 8.17
C TYR A 200 -19.53 5.44 9.04
N GLY A 201 -20.35 4.59 9.67
CA GLY A 201 -19.88 3.46 10.46
C GLY A 201 -19.09 2.44 9.64
N GLU A 202 -19.54 2.11 8.43
CA GLU A 202 -18.83 1.21 7.52
C GLU A 202 -17.45 1.79 7.12
N LEU A 203 -17.39 3.09 6.83
CA LEU A 203 -16.11 3.75 6.52
C LEU A 203 -15.14 3.75 7.69
N LEU A 204 -15.64 3.97 8.91
CA LEU A 204 -14.82 3.89 10.13
C LEU A 204 -14.32 2.46 10.39
N LEU A 205 -15.16 1.44 10.17
CA LEU A 205 -14.75 0.04 10.30
C LEU A 205 -13.67 -0.33 9.27
N ILE A 206 -13.83 0.14 8.02
CA ILE A 206 -12.82 -0.07 6.98
C ILE A 206 -11.55 0.71 7.30
N LEU A 207 -11.65 1.93 7.83
CA LEU A 207 -10.48 2.69 8.31
C LEU A 207 -9.72 1.92 9.40
N LEU A 208 -10.43 1.31 10.34
CA LEU A 208 -9.82 0.46 11.36
C LEU A 208 -9.07 -0.73 10.75
N ALA A 209 -9.61 -1.33 9.70
CA ALA A 209 -8.93 -2.39 8.95
C ALA A 209 -7.63 -1.87 8.26
N TYR A 210 -7.65 -0.65 7.70
CA TYR A 210 -6.44 -0.01 7.15
C TYR A 210 -5.40 0.30 8.22
N ILE A 211 -5.82 0.76 9.40
CA ILE A 211 -4.92 0.96 10.55
C ILE A 211 -4.28 -0.38 10.93
N GLY A 212 -5.08 -1.44 11.06
CA GLY A 212 -4.60 -2.79 11.35
C GLY A 212 -3.63 -3.33 10.29
N ALA A 213 -3.91 -3.12 9.01
CA ALA A 213 -2.99 -3.49 7.94
C ALA A 213 -1.66 -2.71 8.06
N THR A 214 -1.72 -1.40 8.28
CA THR A 214 -0.53 -0.54 8.39
C THR A 214 0.35 -0.92 9.59
N LEU A 215 -0.22 -1.45 10.67
CA LEU A 215 0.51 -1.98 11.82
C LEU A 215 1.55 -3.03 11.37
N PHE A 216 1.21 -3.93 10.45
CA PHE A 216 2.13 -4.96 9.97
C PHE A 216 3.32 -4.38 9.20
N SER A 217 3.15 -3.24 8.52
CA SER A 217 4.28 -2.51 7.94
C SER A 217 5.25 -1.99 9.02
N GLY A 218 4.72 -1.50 10.15
CA GLY A 218 5.53 -1.09 11.29
C GLY A 218 6.24 -2.27 11.97
N LEU A 219 5.57 -3.42 12.12
CA LEU A 219 6.18 -4.65 12.62
C LEU A 219 7.31 -5.15 11.70
N ALA A 220 7.16 -4.99 10.37
CA ALA A 220 8.23 -5.30 9.44
C ALA A 220 9.47 -4.43 9.69
N LEU A 221 9.32 -3.12 9.91
CA LEU A 221 10.44 -2.25 10.28
C LEU A 221 11.04 -2.63 11.63
N PHE A 222 10.20 -2.93 12.63
CA PHE A 222 10.68 -3.35 13.95
C PHE A 222 11.54 -4.62 13.86
N THR A 223 11.11 -5.61 13.09
CA THR A 223 11.90 -6.84 12.90
C THR A 223 13.16 -6.61 12.05
N VAL A 224 13.18 -5.65 11.13
CA VAL A 224 14.42 -5.22 10.45
C VAL A 224 15.42 -4.67 11.48
N LEU A 225 14.96 -3.76 12.35
CA LEU A 225 15.82 -3.18 13.40
C LEU A 225 16.32 -4.25 14.36
N TRP A 226 15.46 -5.19 14.77
CA TRP A 226 15.85 -6.31 15.62
C TRP A 226 16.94 -7.19 14.99
N GLY A 227 16.97 -7.27 13.67
CA GLY A 227 18.02 -7.98 12.93
C GLY A 227 19.34 -7.21 12.80
N LEU A 228 19.39 -5.92 13.14
CA LEU A 228 20.53 -5.03 12.95
C LEU A 228 21.16 -4.51 14.25
N ALA A 229 20.38 -4.45 15.34
CA ALA A 229 20.80 -3.85 16.61
C ALA A 229 20.00 -4.42 17.77
N THR A 230 20.46 -4.15 19.00
CA THR A 230 19.70 -4.44 20.21
C THR A 230 18.50 -3.51 20.31
N VAL A 231 17.30 -4.05 20.14
CA VAL A 231 16.02 -3.30 20.16
C VAL A 231 15.25 -3.67 21.43
N GLN A 232 14.76 -2.66 22.15
CA GLN A 232 13.89 -2.85 23.30
C GLN A 232 12.43 -2.97 22.85
N LEU A 233 11.68 -3.86 23.49
CA LEU A 233 10.25 -4.03 23.17
C LEU A 233 9.43 -2.75 23.45
N SER A 234 9.86 -1.92 24.38
CA SER A 234 9.27 -0.60 24.68
C SER A 234 9.31 0.37 23.48
N GLN A 235 10.23 0.16 22.52
CA GLN A 235 10.39 1.00 21.34
C GLN A 235 9.45 0.60 20.18
N ILE A 236 8.70 -0.50 20.31
CA ILE A 236 7.88 -1.04 19.22
C ILE A 236 6.85 -0.01 18.70
N LEU A 237 6.17 0.71 19.59
CA LEU A 237 5.17 1.70 19.22
C LEU A 237 5.79 2.91 18.53
N LEU A 238 6.98 3.35 18.96
CA LEU A 238 7.71 4.41 18.29
C LEU A 238 8.10 4.00 16.86
N VAL A 239 8.65 2.79 16.69
CA VAL A 239 9.08 2.29 15.37
C VAL A 239 7.88 2.12 14.43
N ILE A 240 6.74 1.60 14.93
CA ILE A 240 5.50 1.48 14.16
C ILE A 240 5.01 2.86 13.71
N GLY A 241 4.97 3.83 14.61
CA GLY A 241 4.55 5.19 14.28
C GLY A 241 5.51 5.90 13.32
N ALA A 242 6.81 5.69 13.48
CA ALA A 242 7.82 6.22 12.56
C ALA A 242 7.65 5.67 11.14
N ALA A 243 7.39 4.36 11.00
CA ALA A 243 7.09 3.75 9.70
C ALA A 243 5.83 4.34 9.06
N ALA A 244 4.76 4.51 9.85
CA ALA A 244 3.48 5.06 9.41
C ALA A 244 3.62 6.53 8.98
N LEU A 245 4.30 7.36 9.77
CA LEU A 245 4.55 8.76 9.46
C LEU A 245 5.42 8.91 8.22
N ALA A 246 6.53 8.16 8.13
CA ALA A 246 7.42 8.21 6.97
C ALA A 246 6.69 7.80 5.68
N TRP A 247 5.80 6.80 5.77
CA TRP A 247 4.94 6.42 4.65
C TRP A 247 3.97 7.54 4.26
N ALA A 248 3.28 8.14 5.22
CA ALA A 248 2.30 9.21 4.98
C ALA A 248 2.95 10.45 4.36
N VAL A 249 4.09 10.90 4.88
CA VAL A 249 4.82 12.07 4.34
C VAL A 249 5.38 11.75 2.96
N GLY A 250 5.93 10.55 2.75
CA GLY A 250 6.37 10.10 1.43
C GLY A 250 5.23 10.04 0.42
N TYR A 251 4.03 9.61 0.83
CA TYR A 251 2.84 9.60 0.00
C TYR A 251 2.37 11.01 -0.38
N LEU A 252 2.37 11.94 0.57
CA LEU A 252 2.00 13.34 0.35
C LEU A 252 3.05 14.11 -0.45
N SER A 253 4.27 13.60 -0.53
CA SER A 253 5.33 14.22 -1.33
C SER A 253 5.12 13.90 -2.81
N PHE A 254 4.39 14.76 -3.50
CA PHE A 254 4.18 14.67 -4.96
C PHE A 254 5.45 14.91 -5.78
N LEU A 255 6.57 15.24 -5.14
CA LEU A 255 7.83 15.60 -5.79
C LEU A 255 8.54 14.39 -6.41
N THR A 256 8.40 13.20 -5.81
CA THR A 256 9.10 12.00 -6.25
C THR A 256 8.14 10.83 -6.47
N PRO A 257 8.36 9.98 -7.50
CA PRO A 257 7.59 8.77 -7.68
C PRO A 257 7.67 7.88 -6.43
N SER A 258 6.50 7.48 -5.91
CA SER A 258 6.40 6.61 -4.71
C SER A 258 7.11 7.15 -3.46
N GLY A 259 7.31 8.48 -3.34
CA GLY A 259 7.97 9.10 -2.19
C GLY A 259 9.46 8.75 -2.04
N LEU A 260 10.12 8.35 -3.15
CA LEU A 260 11.55 8.00 -3.17
C LEU A 260 12.39 9.12 -2.56
N GLY A 261 13.22 8.76 -1.58
CA GLY A 261 14.12 9.68 -0.88
C GLY A 261 13.47 10.39 0.31
N VAL A 262 12.24 10.93 0.16
CA VAL A 262 11.56 11.65 1.24
C VAL A 262 11.18 10.71 2.38
N ARG A 263 10.61 9.56 2.06
CA ARG A 263 10.26 8.53 3.05
C ARG A 263 11.49 8.01 3.78
N GLU A 264 12.55 7.70 3.05
CA GLU A 264 13.78 7.19 3.58
C GLU A 264 14.48 8.24 4.46
N ALA A 265 14.55 9.50 4.02
CA ALA A 265 15.16 10.59 4.78
C ALA A 265 14.44 10.84 6.10
N LEU A 266 13.11 10.89 6.09
CA LEU A 266 12.32 11.07 7.30
C LEU A 266 12.49 9.88 8.25
N LEU A 267 12.50 8.65 7.72
CA LEU A 267 12.69 7.45 8.54
C LEU A 267 14.06 7.45 9.20
N VAL A 268 15.13 7.80 8.46
CA VAL A 268 16.48 7.96 9.02
C VAL A 268 16.49 9.04 10.11
N ALA A 269 15.89 10.20 9.86
CA ALA A 269 15.84 11.29 10.83
C ALA A 269 15.12 10.91 12.13
N LEU A 270 14.05 10.12 12.05
CA LEU A 270 13.31 9.63 13.23
C LEU A 270 14.10 8.55 13.98
N LEU A 271 14.64 7.57 13.26
CA LEU A 271 15.37 6.46 13.87
C LEU A 271 16.71 6.89 14.45
N ALA A 272 17.40 7.87 13.86
CA ALA A 272 18.68 8.39 14.34
C ALA A 272 18.58 9.09 15.71
N GLN A 273 17.36 9.36 16.20
CA GLN A 273 17.16 9.91 17.56
C GLN A 273 17.29 8.83 18.65
N ILE A 274 17.18 7.55 18.28
CA ILE A 274 17.18 6.41 19.23
C ILE A 274 18.19 5.32 18.88
N TYR A 275 18.66 5.30 17.64
CA TYR A 275 19.65 4.34 17.15
C TYR A 275 20.85 5.07 16.55
N PRO A 276 22.04 4.45 16.50
CA PRO A 276 23.19 4.98 15.77
C PRO A 276 22.82 5.27 14.31
N LEU A 277 23.35 6.36 13.76
CA LEU A 277 23.05 6.79 12.39
C LEU A 277 23.27 5.69 11.33
N PRO A 278 24.36 4.87 11.39
CA PRO A 278 24.53 3.74 10.49
C PRO A 278 23.35 2.76 10.51
N VAL A 279 22.85 2.42 11.71
CA VAL A 279 21.68 1.53 11.88
C VAL A 279 20.44 2.14 11.26
N ALA A 280 20.15 3.42 11.51
CA ALA A 280 19.00 4.13 10.96
C ALA A 280 19.02 4.12 9.42
N ILE A 281 20.18 4.36 8.80
CA ILE A 281 20.36 4.36 7.35
C ILE A 281 20.09 2.96 6.78
N ILE A 282 20.77 1.94 7.29
CA ILE A 282 20.64 0.56 6.78
C ILE A 282 19.23 0.03 7.02
N ALA A 283 18.64 0.30 8.20
CA ALA A 283 17.25 -0.10 8.49
C ALA A 283 16.27 0.51 7.49
N SER A 284 16.42 1.79 7.14
CA SER A 284 15.58 2.46 6.15
C SER A 284 15.68 1.82 4.76
N LEU A 285 16.90 1.52 4.30
CA LEU A 285 17.14 0.86 3.01
C LEU A 285 16.62 -0.58 2.99
N LEU A 286 16.91 -1.36 4.04
CA LEU A 286 16.42 -2.74 4.16
C LEU A 286 14.91 -2.78 4.28
N PHE A 287 14.28 -1.85 4.98
CA PHE A 287 12.83 -1.78 5.08
C PHE A 287 12.18 -1.54 3.72
N ARG A 288 12.83 -0.77 2.84
CA ARG A 288 12.37 -0.62 1.47
C ARG A 288 12.48 -1.93 0.68
N LEU A 289 13.62 -2.62 0.80
CA LEU A 289 13.81 -3.93 0.17
C LEU A 289 12.78 -4.93 0.68
N VAL A 290 12.57 -5.01 2.01
CA VAL A 290 11.55 -5.84 2.66
C VAL A 290 10.15 -5.52 2.13
N SER A 291 9.81 -4.23 2.00
CA SER A 291 8.51 -3.82 1.45
C SER A 291 8.33 -4.33 0.01
N THR A 292 9.36 -4.25 -0.82
CA THR A 292 9.32 -4.76 -2.21
C THR A 292 9.21 -6.28 -2.24
N LEU A 293 10.02 -6.99 -1.45
CA LEU A 293 9.97 -8.46 -1.36
C LEU A 293 8.64 -8.95 -0.78
N GLY A 294 8.10 -8.27 0.24
CA GLY A 294 6.79 -8.57 0.81
C GLY A 294 5.66 -8.38 -0.20
N GLU A 295 5.71 -7.32 -1.02
CA GLU A 295 4.78 -7.10 -2.12
C GLU A 295 4.84 -8.24 -3.15
N LEU A 296 6.05 -8.61 -3.59
CA LEU A 296 6.25 -9.71 -4.54
C LEU A 296 5.76 -11.05 -3.97
N LEU A 297 6.02 -11.31 -2.70
CA LEU A 297 5.55 -12.52 -2.01
C LEU A 297 4.01 -12.54 -1.95
N ALA A 298 3.38 -11.43 -1.58
CA ALA A 298 1.92 -11.32 -1.52
C ALA A 298 1.28 -11.54 -2.91
N VAL A 299 1.86 -10.96 -3.96
CA VAL A 299 1.42 -11.17 -5.35
C VAL A 299 1.61 -12.64 -5.75
N GLY A 300 2.76 -13.23 -5.44
CA GLY A 300 3.06 -14.64 -5.76
C GLY A 300 2.06 -15.61 -5.12
N VAL A 301 1.73 -15.40 -3.84
CA VAL A 301 0.70 -16.17 -3.11
C VAL A 301 -0.67 -15.99 -3.75
N GLY A 302 -1.06 -14.74 -4.06
CA GLY A 302 -2.34 -14.43 -4.70
C GLY A 302 -2.51 -15.09 -6.08
N MET A 303 -1.45 -15.14 -6.87
CA MET A 303 -1.44 -15.78 -8.21
C MET A 303 -1.36 -17.31 -8.11
N GLY A 304 -0.56 -17.85 -7.18
CA GLY A 304 -0.38 -19.29 -6.99
C GLY A 304 -1.69 -19.99 -6.61
N TYR A 305 -2.47 -19.38 -5.73
CA TYR A 305 -3.78 -19.90 -5.34
C TYR A 305 -4.75 -20.05 -6.51
N THR A 306 -4.63 -19.20 -7.54
CA THR A 306 -5.46 -19.27 -8.76
C THR A 306 -5.12 -20.48 -9.61
N ARG A 307 -3.83 -20.80 -9.76
CA ARG A 307 -3.38 -21.98 -10.52
C ARG A 307 -3.80 -23.30 -9.85
N ILE A 308 -3.63 -23.39 -8.54
CA ILE A 308 -4.02 -24.57 -7.77
C ILE A 308 -5.54 -24.78 -7.85
N GLY A 309 -6.34 -23.73 -7.70
CA GLY A 309 -7.81 -23.80 -7.81
C GLY A 309 -8.29 -24.24 -9.20
N LEU A 310 -7.62 -23.84 -10.27
CA LEU A 310 -7.94 -24.28 -11.63
C LEU A 310 -7.55 -25.74 -11.86
N LEU A 311 -6.40 -26.18 -11.35
CA LEU A 311 -5.94 -27.57 -11.43
C LEU A 311 -6.87 -28.54 -10.67
N LEU A 312 -7.35 -28.13 -9.49
CA LEU A 312 -8.28 -28.93 -8.70
C LEU A 312 -9.68 -29.02 -9.34
N ARG A 313 -10.16 -27.96 -9.98
CA ARG A 313 -11.42 -27.99 -10.75
C ARG A 313 -11.32 -28.87 -11.98
N GLY A 314 -10.25 -28.74 -12.78
CA GLY A 314 -10.05 -29.57 -13.95
C GLY A 314 -9.94 -31.07 -13.62
N LYS A 315 -9.45 -31.42 -12.42
CA LYS A 315 -9.41 -32.80 -11.94
C LYS A 315 -10.78 -33.35 -11.54
N ARG A 316 -11.64 -32.49 -10.95
CA ARG A 316 -13.03 -32.84 -10.63
C ARG A 316 -13.90 -33.07 -11.88
N ASP A 317 -13.80 -32.16 -12.84
CA ASP A 317 -14.53 -32.24 -14.12
C ASP A 317 -14.05 -33.42 -15.01
N GLY A 318 -12.82 -33.87 -14.80
CA GLY A 318 -12.27 -35.06 -15.45
C GLY A 318 -12.76 -36.38 -14.82
N ASP A 319 -12.94 -36.41 -13.51
CA ASP A 319 -13.41 -37.59 -12.75
C ASP A 319 -14.92 -37.85 -12.95
N GLU A 320 -15.71 -36.79 -13.19
CA GLU A 320 -17.14 -36.87 -13.48
C GLU A 320 -17.45 -37.29 -14.94
N ARG A 321 -16.44 -37.32 -15.83
CA ARG A 321 -16.61 -37.70 -17.24
C ARG A 321 -16.17 -39.11 -17.59
N THR A 322 -15.84 -39.98 -16.63
CA THR A 322 -15.72 -41.41 -16.87
C THR A 322 -17.09 -42.03 -16.93
N PRO A 323 -17.64 -42.39 -18.13
CA PRO A 323 -18.90 -43.12 -18.19
C PRO A 323 -18.65 -44.51 -17.57
N SER A 324 -19.46 -44.87 -16.58
CA SER A 324 -19.61 -46.27 -16.21
C SER A 324 -20.07 -47.04 -17.43
N VAL A 325 -19.12 -47.79 -18.02
CA VAL A 325 -19.46 -48.79 -19.01
C VAL A 325 -20.09 -49.94 -18.22
N GLU A 326 -21.37 -49.84 -17.93
CA GLU A 326 -22.20 -50.98 -17.55
C GLU A 326 -22.38 -51.83 -18.80
N GLY A 327 -21.80 -53.00 -18.75
CA GLY A 327 -21.92 -54.01 -19.81
C GLY A 327 -23.38 -54.46 -19.94
N GLU A 328 -23.96 -54.27 -21.13
CA GLU A 328 -25.14 -55.02 -21.56
C GLU A 328 -24.79 -56.51 -21.71
N PRO A 329 -25.51 -57.45 -21.09
CA PRO A 329 -25.37 -58.88 -21.40
C PRO A 329 -26.07 -59.14 -22.73
N LEU A 330 -25.31 -59.67 -23.70
CA LEU A 330 -25.81 -60.31 -24.89
C LEU A 330 -26.78 -61.45 -24.55
N GLN A 331 -28.02 -61.31 -25.02
CA GLN A 331 -28.92 -62.45 -25.28
C GLN A 331 -29.25 -62.51 -26.74
#